data_17bf03bd72018e70136186ac2ea4e137
#
_entry.id   17bf03bd72018e70136186ac2ea4e137
#
_cell.length_a   1.000
_cell.length_b   1.000
_cell.length_c   1.000
_cell.angle_alpha   90.00
_cell.angle_beta   90.00
_cell.angle_gamma   90.00
#
_symmetry.space_group_name_H-M   'P 1'
#
loop_
_entity.id
_entity.type
_entity.pdbx_description
1 polymer ?
#
loop_
_entity_poly.entity_id
_entity_poly.type
_entity_poly.pdbx_seq_one_letter_code
_entity_poly.pdbx_strand_id
1 'polypeptide(L)'
;MRRYPHCFQCLSFLILGCLVVSFFGCGQSSGPNVQYVHGVITLDGAPIEGAAVFFSPEDSSGIGASGMTQSDGSFTLNAQAAKPGAGTVVGEYAVTVSKVEMLEFPDIDTDDPRYGTAEQERLEEAASRAKPKVIVPEKYNTPESSPLHAEVVSGMNEFKFDLVSKGN
;
A
#
# COMPACT_ATOMS: atom_id res chain seq x y z
N MET A 1 -53.17 59.35 10.76
CA MET A 1 -52.79 57.93 11.00
C MET A 1 -52.53 57.28 9.65
N ARG A 2 -51.28 57.14 9.21
CA ARG A 2 -50.84 56.46 7.97
C ARG A 2 -50.30 55.14 8.33
N ARG A 3 -50.95 54.02 7.94
CA ARG A 3 -50.52 52.66 8.09
C ARG A 3 -49.60 52.33 6.93
N TYR A 4 -48.38 51.84 7.20
CA TYR A 4 -47.47 51.29 6.23
C TYR A 4 -47.47 49.73 6.31
N PRO A 5 -48.15 48.98 5.41
CA PRO A 5 -48.19 47.52 5.51
C PRO A 5 -47.20 46.79 4.59
N HIS A 6 -46.23 47.46 3.96
CA HIS A 6 -45.42 46.80 2.91
C HIS A 6 -43.98 46.43 3.29
N CYS A 7 -43.53 46.71 4.54
CA CYS A 7 -42.16 46.46 4.95
C CYS A 7 -41.86 45.01 5.42
N PHE A 8 -42.94 44.28 5.78
CA PHE A 8 -42.75 42.91 6.34
C PHE A 8 -42.61 41.85 5.25
N GLN A 9 -43.11 42.09 4.05
CA GLN A 9 -43.07 41.09 2.93
C GLN A 9 -41.74 41.12 2.19
N CYS A 10 -41.08 42.27 2.10
CA CYS A 10 -39.74 42.37 1.50
C CYS A 10 -38.64 41.72 2.33
N LEU A 11 -38.76 41.75 3.67
CA LEU A 11 -37.78 41.16 4.59
C LEU A 11 -37.82 39.62 4.55
N SER A 12 -39.02 39.03 4.31
CA SER A 12 -39.19 37.58 4.22
C SER A 12 -38.58 36.96 2.94
N PHE A 13 -38.60 37.71 1.82
CA PHE A 13 -37.95 37.25 0.56
C PHE A 13 -36.42 37.36 0.58
N LEU A 14 -35.86 38.29 1.35
CA LEU A 14 -34.42 38.47 1.47
C LEU A 14 -33.78 37.39 2.33
N ILE A 15 -34.50 36.89 3.33
CA ILE A 15 -34.02 35.78 4.21
C ILE A 15 -34.14 34.43 3.46
N LEU A 16 -35.17 34.24 2.62
CA LEU A 16 -35.35 33.01 1.85
C LEU A 16 -34.31 32.88 0.72
N GLY A 17 -33.83 33.99 0.14
CA GLY A 17 -32.80 34.03 -0.90
C GLY A 17 -31.41 33.68 -0.38
N CYS A 18 -31.10 33.98 0.90
CA CYS A 18 -29.80 33.70 1.49
C CYS A 18 -29.60 32.23 1.90
N LEU A 19 -30.69 31.47 2.07
CA LEU A 19 -30.64 30.08 2.53
C LEU A 19 -30.33 29.07 1.40
N VAL A 20 -30.41 29.46 0.13
CA VAL A 20 -30.24 28.57 -1.03
C VAL A 20 -28.80 28.53 -1.56
N VAL A 21 -27.94 29.48 -1.15
CA VAL A 21 -26.57 29.57 -1.68
C VAL A 21 -25.55 28.74 -0.90
N SER A 22 -25.93 28.08 0.21
CA SER A 22 -24.99 27.37 1.09
C SER A 22 -24.75 25.90 0.75
N PHE A 23 -25.28 25.37 -0.36
CA PHE A 23 -25.15 23.92 -0.70
C PHE A 23 -24.21 23.58 -1.87
N PHE A 24 -23.45 24.55 -2.42
CA PHE A 24 -22.49 24.27 -3.50
C PHE A 24 -21.02 24.31 -3.03
N GLY A 25 -20.73 23.74 -1.89
CA GLY A 25 -19.37 23.63 -1.34
C GLY A 25 -18.90 22.17 -1.19
N CYS A 26 -19.21 21.26 -2.12
CA CYS A 26 -18.45 20.02 -2.24
C CYS A 26 -17.15 20.32 -2.99
N GLY A 27 -16.12 20.79 -2.26
CA GLY A 27 -14.75 20.74 -2.72
C GLY A 27 -14.41 19.28 -2.97
N GLN A 28 -14.39 18.82 -4.23
CA GLN A 28 -13.70 17.61 -4.61
C GLN A 28 -12.24 17.85 -4.24
N SER A 29 -11.78 17.21 -3.16
CA SER A 29 -10.37 17.02 -2.94
C SER A 29 -9.87 16.13 -4.09
N SER A 30 -9.31 16.77 -5.10
CA SER A 30 -8.58 16.05 -6.13
C SER A 30 -7.41 15.37 -5.43
N GLY A 31 -7.50 14.06 -5.21
CA GLY A 31 -6.38 13.26 -4.75
C GLY A 31 -5.18 13.42 -5.72
N PRO A 32 -4.01 12.90 -5.35
CA PRO A 32 -2.85 12.96 -6.22
C PRO A 32 -3.17 12.34 -7.59
N ASN A 33 -2.61 12.92 -8.67
CA ASN A 33 -2.76 12.38 -10.02
C ASN A 33 -1.89 11.13 -10.18
N VAL A 34 -2.46 9.99 -9.76
CA VAL A 34 -1.77 8.69 -9.78
C VAL A 34 -1.93 7.99 -11.13
N GLN A 35 -0.90 7.27 -11.52
CA GLN A 35 -0.83 6.45 -12.72
C GLN A 35 -0.95 4.98 -12.35
N TYR A 36 -1.67 4.20 -13.15
CA TYR A 36 -1.79 2.77 -12.92
C TYR A 36 -0.42 2.08 -13.10
N VAL A 37 -0.04 1.29 -12.10
CA VAL A 37 1.22 0.54 -12.09
C VAL A 37 0.95 -0.90 -11.72
N HIS A 38 1.37 -1.81 -12.58
CA HIS A 38 1.36 -3.25 -12.34
C HIS A 38 2.68 -3.87 -12.82
N GLY A 39 2.95 -5.09 -12.41
CA GLY A 39 4.14 -5.78 -12.85
C GLY A 39 4.19 -7.21 -12.37
N VAL A 40 5.32 -7.87 -12.63
CA VAL A 40 5.61 -9.25 -12.24
C VAL A 40 6.98 -9.32 -11.58
N ILE A 41 7.07 -10.06 -10.48
CA ILE A 41 8.32 -10.38 -9.80
C ILE A 41 8.62 -11.87 -9.96
N THR A 42 9.84 -12.19 -10.39
CA THR A 42 10.36 -13.55 -10.36
C THR A 42 11.63 -13.63 -9.50
N LEU A 43 11.89 -14.79 -8.93
CA LEU A 43 13.17 -15.11 -8.27
C LEU A 43 13.74 -16.35 -8.92
N ASP A 44 14.95 -16.23 -9.48
CA ASP A 44 15.62 -17.28 -10.26
C ASP A 44 14.72 -17.85 -11.40
N GLY A 45 13.89 -16.96 -12.01
CA GLY A 45 12.98 -17.29 -13.09
C GLY A 45 11.61 -17.86 -12.68
N ALA A 46 11.38 -18.10 -11.37
CA ALA A 46 10.10 -18.57 -10.85
C ALA A 46 9.29 -17.38 -10.25
N PRO A 47 7.98 -17.31 -10.48
CA PRO A 47 7.15 -16.29 -9.84
C PRO A 47 7.20 -16.43 -8.31
N ILE A 48 7.17 -15.32 -7.60
CA ILE A 48 7.22 -15.29 -6.15
C ILE A 48 5.93 -14.72 -5.59
N GLU A 49 5.19 -15.53 -4.84
CA GLU A 49 3.96 -15.14 -4.16
C GLU A 49 4.25 -14.47 -2.81
N GLY A 50 3.41 -13.50 -2.40
CA GLY A 50 3.46 -12.90 -1.07
C GLY A 50 4.71 -12.06 -0.81
N ALA A 51 5.42 -11.61 -1.84
CA ALA A 51 6.50 -10.66 -1.71
C ALA A 51 5.93 -9.23 -1.61
N ALA A 52 6.41 -8.48 -0.62
CA ALA A 52 6.11 -7.06 -0.50
C ALA A 52 6.99 -6.27 -1.46
N VAL A 53 6.35 -5.42 -2.28
CA VAL A 53 6.99 -4.55 -3.27
C VAL A 53 6.76 -3.11 -2.83
N PHE A 54 7.83 -2.31 -2.76
CA PHE A 54 7.74 -0.88 -2.44
C PHE A 54 8.44 -0.06 -3.51
N PHE A 55 7.78 1.02 -3.90
CA PHE A 55 8.31 2.06 -4.76
C PHE A 55 8.57 3.29 -3.89
N SER A 56 9.85 3.57 -3.63
CA SER A 56 10.31 4.72 -2.85
C SER A 56 10.73 5.82 -3.81
N PRO A 57 10.08 7.00 -3.80
CA PRO A 57 10.43 8.06 -4.72
C PRO A 57 11.86 8.54 -4.49
N GLU A 58 12.60 8.82 -5.56
CA GLU A 58 13.96 9.36 -5.49
C GLU A 58 13.97 10.86 -5.26
N ASP A 59 12.86 11.54 -5.53
CA ASP A 59 12.67 12.95 -5.24
C ASP A 59 11.60 13.23 -4.17
N SER A 60 11.60 14.44 -3.62
CA SER A 60 10.69 14.86 -2.56
C SER A 60 9.25 15.14 -3.03
N SER A 61 8.98 15.14 -4.33
CA SER A 61 7.66 15.39 -4.91
C SER A 61 6.88 14.09 -5.13
N GLY A 62 7.56 12.95 -5.11
CA GLY A 62 6.98 11.63 -5.29
C GLY A 62 6.16 11.15 -4.08
N ILE A 63 5.29 10.21 -4.32
CA ILE A 63 4.49 9.53 -3.29
C ILE A 63 4.88 8.07 -3.28
N GLY A 64 5.27 7.56 -2.11
CA GLY A 64 5.57 6.14 -1.94
C GLY A 64 4.36 5.26 -2.21
N ALA A 65 4.59 4.12 -2.83
CA ALA A 65 3.56 3.14 -3.14
C ALA A 65 4.01 1.72 -2.80
N SER A 66 3.07 0.86 -2.51
CA SER A 66 3.36 -0.53 -2.18
C SER A 66 2.35 -1.49 -2.82
N GLY A 67 2.77 -2.72 -2.98
CA GLY A 67 1.94 -3.84 -3.42
C GLY A 67 2.44 -5.15 -2.84
N MET A 68 1.65 -6.20 -3.04
CA MET A 68 2.03 -7.57 -2.69
C MET A 68 1.86 -8.45 -3.91
N THR A 69 2.80 -9.35 -4.13
CA THR A 69 2.73 -10.27 -5.26
C THR A 69 1.71 -11.38 -5.01
N GLN A 70 1.00 -11.76 -6.07
CA GLN A 70 0.07 -12.89 -6.12
C GLN A 70 0.81 -14.20 -6.47
N SER A 71 0.08 -15.30 -6.56
CA SER A 71 0.66 -16.63 -6.84
C SER A 71 1.39 -16.74 -8.20
N ASP A 72 1.04 -15.91 -9.16
CA ASP A 72 1.71 -15.80 -10.46
C ASP A 72 2.86 -14.76 -10.47
N GLY A 73 3.19 -14.18 -9.31
CA GLY A 73 4.18 -13.13 -9.15
C GLY A 73 3.69 -11.74 -9.54
N SER A 74 2.45 -11.60 -10.00
CA SER A 74 1.90 -10.31 -10.39
C SER A 74 1.62 -9.41 -9.19
N PHE A 75 1.77 -8.10 -9.35
CA PHE A 75 1.43 -7.11 -8.34
C PHE A 75 0.79 -5.87 -8.96
N THR A 76 0.04 -5.14 -8.15
CA THR A 76 -0.43 -3.78 -8.44
C THR A 76 -0.05 -2.87 -7.29
N LEU A 77 0.29 -1.62 -7.60
CA LEU A 77 0.68 -0.65 -6.58
C LEU A 77 -0.51 0.12 -6.03
N ASN A 78 -0.38 0.48 -4.76
CA ASN A 78 -1.27 1.37 -4.04
C ASN A 78 -0.43 2.49 -3.43
N ALA A 79 -0.62 3.73 -3.90
CA ALA A 79 0.00 4.88 -3.28
C ALA A 79 -0.68 5.21 -1.95
N GLN A 80 0.08 5.76 -1.01
CA GLN A 80 -0.48 6.36 0.19
C GLN A 80 -1.43 7.49 -0.20
N ALA A 81 -2.57 7.57 0.48
CA ALA A 81 -3.63 8.55 0.24
C ALA A 81 -4.35 8.45 -1.13
N ALA A 82 -4.13 7.41 -1.93
CA ALA A 82 -4.88 7.11 -3.14
C ALA A 82 -5.89 5.97 -2.93
N LYS A 83 -6.79 5.79 -3.90
CA LYS A 83 -7.71 4.64 -3.91
C LYS A 83 -6.90 3.35 -4.11
N PRO A 84 -7.31 2.21 -3.52
CA PRO A 84 -6.67 0.93 -3.75
C PRO A 84 -6.54 0.60 -5.25
N GLY A 85 -5.36 0.09 -5.67
CA GLY A 85 -5.08 -0.24 -7.07
C GLY A 85 -4.84 0.95 -7.99
N ALA A 86 -4.73 2.16 -7.46
CA ALA A 86 -4.57 3.38 -8.26
C ALA A 86 -3.13 3.61 -8.75
N GLY A 87 -2.13 2.84 -8.26
CA GLY A 87 -0.73 3.04 -8.65
C GLY A 87 -0.03 4.13 -7.86
N THR A 88 0.82 4.94 -8.53
CA THR A 88 1.53 6.07 -7.91
C THR A 88 1.66 7.26 -8.86
N VAL A 89 2.25 8.37 -8.41
CA VAL A 89 2.47 9.56 -9.26
C VAL A 89 3.62 9.32 -10.24
N VAL A 90 3.70 10.13 -11.28
CA VAL A 90 4.85 10.12 -12.22
C VAL A 90 6.14 10.44 -11.48
N GLY A 91 7.25 9.81 -11.85
CA GLY A 91 8.56 10.05 -11.25
C GLY A 91 9.49 8.84 -11.28
N GLU A 92 10.68 9.01 -10.75
CA GLU A 92 11.69 7.97 -10.59
C GLU A 92 11.60 7.34 -9.19
N TYR A 93 11.76 6.03 -9.13
CA TYR A 93 11.58 5.23 -7.91
C TYR A 93 12.69 4.21 -7.75
N ALA A 94 13.25 4.16 -6.56
CA ALA A 94 13.97 2.98 -6.10
C ALA A 94 12.95 1.90 -5.71
N VAL A 95 13.10 0.70 -6.27
CA VAL A 95 12.16 -0.41 -6.02
C VAL A 95 12.79 -1.39 -5.06
N THR A 96 12.07 -1.73 -4.00
CA THR A 96 12.50 -2.77 -3.05
C THR A 96 11.52 -3.92 -3.04
N VAL A 97 12.05 -5.11 -2.83
CA VAL A 97 11.28 -6.35 -2.74
C VAL A 97 11.73 -7.12 -1.52
N SER A 98 10.79 -7.53 -0.69
CA SER A 98 11.09 -8.35 0.49
C SER A 98 10.10 -9.50 0.64
N LYS A 99 10.60 -10.65 1.04
CA LYS A 99 9.79 -11.79 1.48
C LYS A 99 10.52 -12.56 2.54
N VAL A 100 9.84 -12.73 3.67
CA VAL A 100 10.30 -13.51 4.80
C VAL A 100 9.22 -14.52 5.15
N GLU A 101 9.57 -15.79 5.22
CA GLU A 101 8.68 -16.81 5.76
C GLU A 101 8.78 -16.78 7.29
N MET A 102 7.67 -16.42 7.92
CA MET A 102 7.53 -16.56 9.38
C MET A 102 7.45 -18.05 9.70
N LEU A 103 8.18 -18.46 10.73
CA LEU A 103 8.06 -19.80 11.26
C LEU A 103 6.70 -19.90 11.96
N GLU A 104 5.96 -20.95 11.64
CA GLU A 104 4.73 -21.27 12.35
C GLU A 104 5.09 -21.69 13.77
N PHE A 105 4.53 -21.00 14.76
CA PHE A 105 4.56 -21.47 16.12
C PHE A 105 3.63 -22.68 16.24
N PRO A 106 4.03 -23.72 17.00
CA PRO A 106 3.13 -24.84 17.22
C PRO A 106 1.84 -24.35 17.90
N ASP A 107 0.73 -24.49 17.18
CA ASP A 107 -0.60 -24.22 17.71
C ASP A 107 -1.02 -25.44 18.56
N ILE A 108 -0.81 -25.35 19.87
CA ILE A 108 -1.14 -26.41 20.83
C ILE A 108 -2.37 -25.94 21.57
N ASP A 109 -3.53 -26.40 21.13
CA ASP A 109 -4.80 -26.14 21.79
C ASP A 109 -4.89 -26.81 23.16
N THR A 110 -5.79 -26.34 24.03
CA THR A 110 -6.02 -26.87 25.40
C THR A 110 -6.40 -28.34 25.40
N ASP A 111 -6.96 -28.87 24.31
CA ASP A 111 -7.33 -30.26 24.13
C ASP A 111 -6.17 -31.15 23.59
N ASP A 112 -5.06 -30.58 23.24
CA ASP A 112 -3.86 -31.32 22.77
C ASP A 112 -3.20 -32.02 23.99
N PRO A 113 -2.86 -33.30 23.89
CA PRO A 113 -2.18 -34.03 25.00
C PRO A 113 -0.83 -33.41 25.41
N ARG A 114 -0.25 -32.56 24.56
CA ARG A 114 1.02 -31.86 24.83
C ARG A 114 0.80 -30.55 25.61
N TYR A 115 -0.44 -30.08 25.74
CA TYR A 115 -0.75 -28.84 26.44
C TYR A 115 -0.28 -28.86 27.90
N GLY A 116 0.46 -27.84 28.31
CA GLY A 116 1.02 -27.74 29.68
C GLY A 116 2.14 -28.71 30.00
N THR A 117 2.69 -29.41 28.98
CA THR A 117 3.81 -30.35 29.19
C THR A 117 5.17 -29.72 28.85
N ALA A 118 6.24 -30.33 29.35
CA ALA A 118 7.62 -29.97 29.02
C ALA A 118 7.92 -30.09 27.51
N GLU A 119 7.11 -30.82 26.75
CA GLU A 119 7.21 -30.90 25.29
C GLU A 119 6.73 -29.61 24.63
N GLN A 120 5.60 -29.07 25.08
CA GLN A 120 5.13 -27.74 24.61
C GLN A 120 6.20 -26.67 24.88
N GLU A 121 6.73 -26.58 26.10
CA GLU A 121 7.76 -25.59 26.44
C GLU A 121 8.99 -25.69 25.52
N ARG A 122 9.44 -26.92 25.21
CA ARG A 122 10.56 -27.14 24.28
C ARG A 122 10.23 -26.69 22.86
N LEU A 123 9.03 -26.94 22.35
CA LEU A 123 8.61 -26.52 21.00
C LEU A 123 8.51 -25.01 20.91
N GLU A 124 7.92 -24.35 21.92
CA GLU A 124 7.83 -22.89 21.98
C GLU A 124 9.24 -22.25 22.08
N GLU A 125 10.12 -22.81 22.89
CA GLU A 125 11.50 -22.34 23.02
C GLU A 125 12.27 -22.53 21.69
N ALA A 126 12.10 -23.65 21.00
CA ALA A 126 12.70 -23.90 19.70
C ALA A 126 12.16 -22.92 18.64
N ALA A 127 10.84 -22.69 18.62
CA ALA A 127 10.22 -21.75 17.71
C ALA A 127 10.68 -20.29 17.97
N SER A 128 10.81 -19.91 19.25
CA SER A 128 11.28 -18.56 19.62
C SER A 128 12.73 -18.27 19.23
N ARG A 129 13.56 -19.32 19.15
CA ARG A 129 14.98 -19.23 18.74
C ARG A 129 15.19 -19.35 17.23
N ALA A 130 14.18 -19.84 16.53
CA ALA A 130 14.30 -20.07 15.11
C ALA A 130 14.28 -18.71 14.36
N LYS A 131 15.20 -18.56 13.41
CA LYS A 131 15.30 -17.34 12.61
C LYS A 131 14.31 -17.42 11.44
N PRO A 132 13.61 -16.32 11.15
CA PRO A 132 12.78 -16.25 9.95
C PRO A 132 13.60 -16.58 8.70
N LYS A 133 13.01 -17.33 7.79
CA LYS A 133 13.66 -17.69 6.53
C LYS A 133 13.53 -16.53 5.54
N VAL A 134 14.63 -15.90 5.22
CA VAL A 134 14.71 -14.86 4.20
C VAL A 134 14.65 -15.52 2.82
N ILE A 135 13.62 -15.22 2.04
CA ILE A 135 13.40 -15.76 0.69
C ILE A 135 14.02 -14.84 -0.36
N VAL A 136 13.72 -13.55 -0.29
CA VAL A 136 14.32 -12.54 -1.17
C VAL A 136 15.62 -12.03 -0.55
N PRO A 137 16.76 -12.05 -1.27
CA PRO A 137 18.05 -11.59 -0.75
C PRO A 137 17.99 -10.15 -0.22
N GLU A 138 18.73 -9.90 0.86
CA GLU A 138 18.73 -8.62 1.57
C GLU A 138 19.12 -7.42 0.68
N LYS A 139 19.89 -7.65 -0.38
CA LYS A 139 20.27 -6.59 -1.33
C LYS A 139 19.08 -5.90 -1.99
N TYR A 140 17.88 -6.53 -2.00
CA TYR A 140 16.66 -5.96 -2.56
C TYR A 140 15.76 -5.27 -1.51
N ASN A 141 16.13 -5.33 -0.23
CA ASN A 141 15.25 -4.96 0.87
C ASN A 141 15.25 -3.47 1.20
N THR A 142 16.29 -2.72 0.81
CA THR A 142 16.35 -1.27 1.09
C THR A 142 16.59 -0.45 -0.18
N PRO A 143 16.09 0.79 -0.25
CA PRO A 143 16.29 1.65 -1.40
C PRO A 143 17.77 1.86 -1.77
N GLU A 144 18.65 1.93 -0.74
CA GLU A 144 20.08 2.19 -0.92
C GLU A 144 20.84 0.97 -1.48
N SER A 145 20.35 -0.23 -1.20
CA SER A 145 21.02 -1.48 -1.63
C SER A 145 20.39 -2.10 -2.87
N SER A 146 19.14 -1.75 -3.16
CA SER A 146 18.41 -2.34 -4.28
C SER A 146 18.94 -1.84 -5.63
N PRO A 147 19.27 -2.76 -6.55
CA PRO A 147 19.62 -2.40 -7.91
C PRO A 147 18.39 -2.13 -8.81
N LEU A 148 17.18 -2.19 -8.25
CA LEU A 148 15.93 -2.08 -9.02
C LEU A 148 15.45 -0.64 -9.03
N HIS A 149 15.23 -0.11 -10.23
CA HIS A 149 14.68 1.23 -10.45
C HIS A 149 13.49 1.15 -11.39
N ALA A 150 12.58 2.11 -11.28
CA ALA A 150 11.41 2.25 -12.14
C ALA A 150 11.12 3.72 -12.40
N GLU A 151 10.86 4.04 -13.66
CA GLU A 151 10.32 5.34 -14.07
C GLU A 151 8.82 5.19 -14.33
N VAL A 152 8.00 5.85 -13.52
CA VAL A 152 6.55 5.89 -13.72
C VAL A 152 6.21 7.08 -14.60
N VAL A 153 5.60 6.79 -15.74
CA VAL A 153 5.17 7.80 -16.72
C VAL A 153 3.65 7.94 -16.76
N SER A 154 3.17 8.97 -17.42
CA SER A 154 1.72 9.16 -17.59
C SER A 154 1.08 8.00 -18.36
N GLY A 155 0.01 7.45 -17.82
CA GLY A 155 -0.74 6.34 -18.38
C GLY A 155 -0.53 5.02 -17.64
N MET A 156 -0.54 3.92 -18.38
CA MET A 156 -0.37 2.58 -17.85
C MET A 156 1.11 2.20 -17.81
N ASN A 157 1.57 1.71 -16.67
CA ASN A 157 2.96 1.31 -16.46
C ASN A 157 3.02 -0.18 -16.12
N GLU A 158 3.88 -0.91 -16.83
CA GLU A 158 4.11 -2.34 -16.63
C GLU A 158 5.59 -2.59 -16.38
N PHE A 159 5.89 -3.30 -15.28
CA PHE A 159 7.26 -3.61 -14.87
C PHE A 159 7.47 -5.11 -14.71
N LYS A 160 8.66 -5.57 -15.06
CA LYS A 160 9.12 -6.92 -14.80
C LYS A 160 10.45 -6.88 -14.08
N PHE A 161 10.51 -7.50 -12.90
CA PHE A 161 11.73 -7.59 -12.10
C PHE A 161 12.11 -9.05 -11.91
N ASP A 162 13.24 -9.42 -12.49
CA ASP A 162 13.82 -10.75 -12.37
C ASP A 162 14.92 -10.72 -11.30
N LEU A 163 14.60 -11.22 -10.08
CA LEU A 163 15.49 -11.27 -8.96
C LEU A 163 16.39 -12.52 -9.04
N VAL A 164 17.58 -12.46 -8.46
CA VAL A 164 18.48 -13.60 -8.34
C VAL A 164 18.88 -13.84 -6.88
N SER A 165 18.76 -15.09 -6.43
CA SER A 165 19.05 -15.49 -5.05
C SER A 165 20.53 -15.42 -4.73
N LYS A 166 21.41 -15.70 -5.71
CA LYS A 166 22.87 -15.58 -5.57
C LYS A 166 23.33 -14.35 -6.34
N GLY A 167 23.89 -13.37 -5.62
CA GLY A 167 24.61 -12.29 -6.26
C GLY A 167 25.95 -12.83 -6.78
N ASN A 168 26.29 -12.43 -8.00
CA ASN A 168 27.68 -12.52 -8.46
C ASN A 168 28.55 -11.58 -7.62
#